data_c4b8f5592020a21921206d741f3eb6cb
#
_entry.id   c4b8f5592020a21921206d741f3eb6cb
#
_cell.length_a   1.000
_cell.length_b   1.000
_cell.length_c   1.000
_cell.angle_alpha   90.00
_cell.angle_beta   90.00
_cell.angle_gamma   90.00
#
_symmetry.space_group_name_H-M   'P 1'
#
loop_
_entity.id
_entity.type
_entity.pdbx_description
1 polymer ?
#
loop_
_entity_poly.entity_id
_entity_poly.type
_entity_poly.pdbx_seq_one_letter_code
_entity_poly.pdbx_strand_id
1 'polypeptide(L)'
;MISINQMRSLVKDTCTKMGSKFASEDAIELILATGIVESRYEYIRQMGEGPARSFWQVEPATCIDNLAHYLKHRPKLMKKCAEASLIDVKYWQTYDETVWAEILEKNIS
;
A
#
# COMPACT_ATOMS: atom_id res chain seq x y z
N MET A 1 -10.19 7.20 15.42
CA MET A 1 -8.77 7.28 14.99
C MET A 1 -8.02 6.01 15.39
N ILE A 2 -7.26 5.45 14.48
CA ILE A 2 -6.43 4.27 14.75
C ILE A 2 -5.19 4.73 15.52
N SER A 3 -4.83 3.99 16.59
CA SER A 3 -3.64 4.36 17.36
C SER A 3 -2.35 4.16 16.56
N ILE A 4 -1.35 4.99 16.83
CA ILE A 4 -0.05 4.91 16.15
C ILE A 4 0.65 3.58 16.44
N ASN A 5 0.45 3.02 17.65
CA ASN A 5 1.05 1.74 18.00
C ASN A 5 0.41 0.58 17.23
N GLN A 6 -0.90 0.64 16.99
CA GLN A 6 -1.59 -0.34 16.16
C GLN A 6 -1.11 -0.27 14.71
N MET A 7 -0.95 0.95 14.19
CA MET A 7 -0.44 1.14 12.84
C MET A 7 1.01 0.68 12.72
N ARG A 8 1.83 0.94 13.73
CA ARG A 8 3.23 0.47 13.74
C ARG A 8 3.29 -1.05 13.66
N SER A 9 2.46 -1.74 14.43
CA SER A 9 2.39 -3.21 14.39
C SER A 9 1.97 -3.72 13.01
N LEU A 10 0.95 -3.10 12.41
CA LEU A 10 0.47 -3.48 11.07
C LEU A 10 1.56 -3.28 10.01
N VAL A 11 2.20 -2.12 10.01
CA VAL A 11 3.27 -1.80 9.05
C VAL A 11 4.44 -2.78 9.22
N LYS A 12 4.84 -3.02 10.47
CA LYS A 12 5.93 -3.96 10.77
C LYS A 12 5.60 -5.37 10.28
N ASP A 13 4.39 -5.86 10.54
CA ASP A 13 3.95 -7.18 10.09
C ASP A 13 3.95 -7.28 8.57
N THR A 14 3.43 -6.29 7.88
CA THR A 14 3.40 -6.26 6.41
C THR A 14 4.80 -6.24 5.82
N CYS A 15 5.67 -5.37 6.34
CA CYS A 15 7.07 -5.29 5.88
C CYS A 15 7.81 -6.60 6.12
N THR A 16 7.56 -7.25 7.26
CA THR A 16 8.16 -8.56 7.59
C THR A 16 7.71 -9.64 6.61
N LYS A 17 6.43 -9.66 6.24
CA LYS A 17 5.90 -10.58 5.23
C LYS A 17 6.56 -10.37 3.85
N MET A 18 6.92 -9.13 3.53
CA MET A 18 7.62 -8.80 2.30
C MET A 18 9.06 -9.29 2.28
N GLY A 19 9.67 -9.50 3.44
CA GLY A 19 11.03 -9.95 3.61
C GLY A 19 11.84 -9.02 4.50
N SER A 20 12.87 -9.57 5.17
CA SER A 20 13.65 -8.83 6.17
C SER A 20 14.28 -7.54 5.64
N LYS A 21 14.67 -7.51 4.38
CA LYS A 21 15.25 -6.30 3.75
C LYS A 21 14.27 -5.14 3.64
N PHE A 22 12.96 -5.41 3.76
CA PHE A 22 11.92 -4.39 3.72
C PHE A 22 11.47 -3.96 5.12
N ALA A 23 11.99 -4.58 6.17
CA ALA A 23 11.51 -4.43 7.55
C ALA A 23 12.53 -3.73 8.48
N SER A 24 13.37 -2.85 7.94
CA SER A 24 14.25 -2.04 8.77
C SER A 24 13.43 -1.05 9.59
N GLU A 25 13.95 -0.66 10.77
CA GLU A 25 13.29 0.37 11.59
C GLU A 25 13.08 1.67 10.82
N ASP A 26 14.08 2.10 10.05
CA ASP A 26 13.99 3.32 9.27
C ASP A 26 12.88 3.23 8.20
N ALA A 27 12.75 2.10 7.52
CA ALA A 27 11.70 1.89 6.54
C ALA A 27 10.30 1.93 7.19
N ILE A 28 10.14 1.25 8.32
CA ILE A 28 8.89 1.23 9.08
C ILE A 28 8.50 2.64 9.53
N GLU A 29 9.44 3.37 10.12
CA GLU A 29 9.18 4.74 10.59
C GLU A 29 8.87 5.70 9.44
N LEU A 30 9.52 5.55 8.28
CA LEU A 30 9.22 6.35 7.10
C LEU A 30 7.78 6.11 6.61
N ILE A 31 7.35 4.86 6.55
CA ILE A 31 5.99 4.50 6.13
C ILE A 31 4.98 5.08 7.12
N LEU A 32 5.23 4.93 8.43
CA LEU A 32 4.35 5.48 9.47
C LEU A 32 4.23 7.00 9.37
N ALA A 33 5.35 7.70 9.22
CA ALA A 33 5.38 9.14 9.11
C ALA A 33 4.63 9.62 7.85
N THR A 34 4.77 8.90 6.75
CA THR A 34 4.05 9.21 5.51
C THR A 34 2.54 9.15 5.72
N GLY A 35 2.04 8.11 6.39
CA GLY A 35 0.62 8.00 6.72
C GLY A 35 0.12 9.14 7.57
N ILE A 36 0.91 9.60 8.54
CA ILE A 36 0.56 10.75 9.39
C ILE A 36 0.44 12.02 8.54
N VAL A 37 1.41 12.28 7.67
CA VAL A 37 1.42 13.47 6.81
C VAL A 37 0.26 13.44 5.83
N GLU A 38 0.01 12.27 5.20
CA GLU A 38 -0.97 12.17 4.12
C GLU A 38 -2.41 12.11 4.62
N SER A 39 -2.70 11.45 5.73
CA SER A 39 -4.07 11.24 6.18
C SER A 39 -4.28 11.34 7.68
N ARG A 40 -3.24 11.42 8.49
CA ARG A 40 -3.28 11.30 9.95
C ARG A 40 -3.99 10.01 10.40
N TYR A 41 -4.05 9.01 9.50
CA TYR A 41 -4.80 7.76 9.70
C TYR A 41 -6.30 7.99 10.00
N GLU A 42 -6.85 9.07 9.44
CA GLU A 42 -8.25 9.45 9.67
C GLU A 42 -9.16 9.15 8.47
N TYR A 43 -8.60 9.07 7.26
CA TYR A 43 -9.41 8.80 6.07
C TYR A 43 -8.63 7.97 5.04
N ILE A 44 -9.38 7.25 4.21
CA ILE A 44 -8.84 6.38 3.14
C ILE A 44 -9.21 6.85 1.73
N ARG A 45 -10.06 7.89 1.62
CA ARG A 45 -10.35 8.59 0.37
C ARG A 45 -9.86 10.01 0.48
N GLN A 46 -9.30 10.52 -0.60
CA GLN A 46 -8.86 11.92 -0.64
C GLN A 46 -10.04 12.84 -0.37
N MET A 47 -9.85 13.81 0.51
CA MET A 47 -10.85 14.82 0.79
C MET A 47 -11.11 15.64 -0.47
N GLY A 48 -12.39 15.99 -0.73
CA GLY A 48 -12.76 16.76 -1.91
C GLY A 48 -12.90 15.92 -3.18
N GLU A 49 -13.15 14.62 -3.07
CA GLU A 49 -13.40 13.69 -4.18
C GLU A 49 -12.21 13.46 -5.12
N GLY A 50 -10.99 13.76 -4.67
CA GLY A 50 -9.79 13.44 -5.43
C GLY A 50 -9.54 11.93 -5.57
N PRO A 51 -8.60 11.51 -6.44
CA PRO A 51 -8.37 10.11 -6.76
C PRO A 51 -7.57 9.33 -5.73
N ALA A 52 -6.86 10.00 -4.81
CA ALA A 52 -6.00 9.31 -3.85
C ALA A 52 -6.77 8.45 -2.86
N ARG A 53 -6.24 7.28 -2.54
CA ARG A 53 -6.86 6.28 -1.67
C ARG A 53 -5.84 5.77 -0.65
N SER A 54 -6.35 5.04 0.35
CA SER A 54 -5.63 4.49 1.50
C SER A 54 -5.14 5.57 2.46
N PHE A 55 -4.64 5.15 3.61
CA PHE A 55 -4.05 6.09 4.58
C PHE A 55 -2.83 6.82 4.02
N TRP A 56 -2.17 6.24 3.03
CA TRP A 56 -0.98 6.83 2.40
C TRP A 56 -1.32 7.67 1.17
N GLN A 57 -2.61 7.80 0.83
CA GLN A 57 -3.12 8.65 -0.25
C GLN A 57 -2.43 8.40 -1.58
N VAL A 58 -2.41 7.13 -1.99
CA VAL A 58 -1.86 6.70 -3.28
C VAL A 58 -2.92 6.82 -4.36
N GLU A 59 -2.55 7.35 -5.50
CA GLU A 59 -3.45 7.41 -6.66
C GLU A 59 -3.43 6.08 -7.42
N PRO A 60 -4.59 5.59 -7.89
CA PRO A 60 -4.63 4.38 -8.74
C PRO A 60 -3.74 4.46 -9.97
N ALA A 61 -3.63 5.63 -10.59
CA ALA A 61 -2.73 5.85 -11.72
C ALA A 61 -1.26 5.59 -11.37
N THR A 62 -0.86 5.92 -10.13
CA THR A 62 0.50 5.64 -9.63
C THR A 62 0.74 4.14 -9.50
N CYS A 63 -0.27 3.38 -9.05
CA CYS A 63 -0.17 1.93 -8.97
C CYS A 63 0.02 1.31 -10.35
N ILE A 64 -0.73 1.77 -11.33
CA ILE A 64 -0.63 1.32 -12.72
C ILE A 64 0.74 1.65 -13.31
N ASP A 65 1.24 2.85 -13.06
CA ASP A 65 2.56 3.28 -13.51
C ASP A 65 3.66 2.39 -12.88
N ASN A 66 3.57 2.12 -11.58
CA ASN A 66 4.49 1.23 -10.89
C ASN A 66 4.44 -0.20 -11.46
N LEU A 67 3.24 -0.70 -11.76
CA LEU A 67 3.09 -2.02 -12.40
C LEU A 67 3.76 -2.03 -13.78
N ALA A 68 3.47 -1.03 -14.62
CA ALA A 68 3.96 -0.98 -15.99
C ALA A 68 5.49 -0.85 -16.08
N HIS A 69 6.10 -0.09 -15.17
CA HIS A 69 7.52 0.26 -15.26
C HIS A 69 8.41 -0.43 -14.24
N TYR A 70 7.84 -1.14 -13.27
CA TYR A 70 8.61 -1.77 -12.20
C TYR A 70 8.18 -3.20 -11.92
N LEU A 71 6.98 -3.41 -11.34
CA LEU A 71 6.54 -4.73 -10.87
C LEU A 71 6.39 -5.75 -11.99
N LYS A 72 5.97 -5.33 -13.17
CA LYS A 72 5.83 -6.20 -14.35
C LYS A 72 7.13 -6.96 -14.65
N HIS A 73 8.27 -6.36 -14.38
CA HIS A 73 9.59 -6.93 -14.62
C HIS A 73 10.16 -7.65 -13.38
N ARG A 74 9.39 -7.74 -12.30
CA ARG A 74 9.81 -8.34 -11.03
C ARG A 74 8.73 -9.29 -10.49
N PRO A 75 8.53 -10.45 -11.17
CA PRO A 75 7.44 -11.36 -10.81
C PRO A 75 7.54 -11.91 -9.39
N LYS A 76 8.75 -12.12 -8.88
CA LYS A 76 8.94 -12.59 -7.50
C LYS A 76 8.51 -11.54 -6.49
N LEU A 77 8.81 -10.26 -6.74
CA LEU A 77 8.39 -9.16 -5.88
C LEU A 77 6.87 -8.97 -5.95
N MET A 78 6.29 -9.04 -7.15
CA MET A 78 4.85 -8.96 -7.32
C MET A 78 4.13 -10.06 -6.54
N LYS A 79 4.66 -11.28 -6.57
CA LYS A 79 4.12 -12.40 -5.81
C LYS A 79 4.16 -12.12 -4.31
N LYS A 80 5.25 -11.56 -3.79
CA LYS A 80 5.37 -11.18 -2.38
C LYS A 80 4.33 -10.12 -2.01
N CYS A 81 4.12 -9.12 -2.86
CA CYS A 81 3.10 -8.11 -2.65
C CYS A 81 1.70 -8.74 -2.57
N ALA A 82 1.38 -9.64 -3.48
CA ALA A 82 0.10 -10.33 -3.50
C ALA A 82 -0.09 -11.16 -2.23
N GLU A 83 0.91 -11.91 -1.81
CA GLU A 83 0.85 -12.71 -0.59
C GLU A 83 0.69 -11.84 0.65
N ALA A 84 1.44 -10.76 0.76
CA ALA A 84 1.38 -9.85 1.91
C ALA A 84 0.02 -9.15 2.01
N SER A 85 -0.60 -8.82 0.88
CA SER A 85 -1.89 -8.16 0.82
C SER A 85 -3.08 -9.13 0.90
N LEU A 86 -2.85 -10.43 0.78
CA LEU A 86 -3.90 -11.46 0.70
C LEU A 86 -4.83 -11.25 -0.49
N ILE A 87 -4.32 -10.67 -1.56
CA ILE A 87 -5.02 -10.43 -2.81
C ILE A 87 -4.38 -11.28 -3.90
N ASP A 88 -5.19 -11.99 -4.70
CA ASP A 88 -4.67 -12.81 -5.80
C ASP A 88 -3.81 -11.97 -6.74
N VAL A 89 -2.70 -12.53 -7.19
CA VAL A 89 -1.74 -11.84 -8.06
C VAL A 89 -2.36 -11.32 -9.35
N LYS A 90 -3.44 -11.94 -9.83
CA LYS A 90 -4.13 -11.47 -11.05
C LYS A 90 -4.67 -10.04 -10.91
N TYR A 91 -5.08 -9.65 -9.70
CA TYR A 91 -5.55 -8.28 -9.44
C TYR A 91 -4.39 -7.29 -9.36
N TRP A 92 -3.20 -7.75 -9.01
CA TRP A 92 -1.97 -6.95 -9.02
C TRP A 92 -1.47 -6.67 -10.44
N GLN A 93 -1.99 -7.39 -11.43
CA GLN A 93 -1.61 -7.26 -12.83
C GLN A 93 -2.60 -6.41 -13.64
N THR A 94 -3.58 -5.83 -12.98
CA THR A 94 -4.61 -5.03 -13.68
C THR A 94 -4.14 -3.62 -14.01
N TYR A 95 -4.62 -3.09 -15.14
CA TYR A 95 -4.47 -1.69 -15.52
C TYR A 95 -5.77 -0.90 -15.34
N ASP A 96 -6.74 -1.47 -14.62
CA ASP A 96 -8.02 -0.83 -14.33
C ASP A 96 -7.91 0.02 -13.07
N GLU A 97 -8.06 1.33 -13.20
CA GLU A 97 -7.98 2.27 -12.07
C GLU A 97 -9.05 2.00 -11.01
N THR A 98 -10.24 1.55 -11.42
CA THR A 98 -11.32 1.25 -10.50
C THR A 98 -10.95 0.07 -9.59
N VAL A 99 -10.32 -0.96 -10.14
CA VAL A 99 -9.85 -2.10 -9.36
C VAL A 99 -8.77 -1.67 -8.36
N TRP A 100 -7.81 -0.85 -8.80
CA TRP A 100 -6.78 -0.34 -7.89
C TRP A 100 -7.35 0.55 -6.78
N ALA A 101 -8.36 1.37 -7.09
CA ALA A 101 -9.04 2.17 -6.08
C ALA A 101 -9.68 1.29 -5.01
N GLU A 102 -10.34 0.21 -5.40
CA GLU A 102 -10.92 -0.75 -4.46
C GLU A 102 -9.87 -1.46 -3.61
N ILE A 103 -8.76 -1.88 -4.22
CA ILE A 103 -7.65 -2.51 -3.49
C ILE A 103 -7.13 -1.57 -2.42
N LEU A 104 -6.85 -0.31 -2.78
CA LEU A 104 -6.31 0.68 -1.86
C LEU A 104 -7.28 1.03 -0.73
N GLU A 105 -8.58 1.06 -0.99
CA GLU A 105 -9.58 1.36 0.04
C GLU A 105 -9.80 0.21 1.00
N LYS A 106 -9.81 -1.03 0.51
CA LYS A 106 -10.24 -2.21 1.26
C LYS A 106 -9.11 -2.97 1.91
N ASN A 107 -7.87 -2.71 1.52
CA ASN A 107 -6.72 -3.43 2.03
C ASN A 107 -5.74 -2.46 2.69
N ILE A 108 -5.69 -2.49 4.01
CA ILE A 108 -4.78 -1.65 4.80
C ILE A 108 -3.36 -2.22 4.78
N SER A 109 -3.24 -3.52 4.62
CA SER A 109 -1.93 -4.19 4.54
C SER A 109 -1.25 -3.93 3.22
#